data_29fa5a34a28e201416deda543458fbe3
#
_entry.id   29fa5a34a28e201416deda543458fbe3
#
_cell.length_a   1.000
_cell.length_b   1.000
_cell.length_c   1.000
_cell.angle_alpha   90.00
_cell.angle_beta   90.00
_cell.angle_gamma   90.00
#
_symmetry.space_group_name_H-M   'P 1'
#
loop_
_entity.id
_entity.type
_entity.pdbx_description
1 polymer ?
#
loop_
_entity_poly.entity_id
_entity_poly.type
_entity_poly.pdbx_seq_one_letter_code
_entity_poly.pdbx_strand_id
1 'polypeptide(L)'
;GKITADGEDVIGATVTATHQPSGTVYRAVSNIDGRYIIQGMRPGGPYKVVVSYIGYQDKTLNNVSLTLGESTNLAFSLKEDAHQLQEVVVSGKAGLAASRTGAATSMNAAQINDMPSITHGIADVARLNPQLTVTQSGTMSFAGVNNRYNNFMIDGAANNDVFGLSASGNNGGQAGTQPVSMETIEQIQVSVAPFDVRQSGFTGGAINAITKSGTNQFHGSAYYYGYNQDLIGTKYPYLDGTGYA
;
A
#
# COMPACT_ATOMS: atom_id res chain seq x y z
N GLY A 1 18.20 -2.04 -6.97
CA GLY A 1 18.22 -1.78 -8.39
C GLY A 1 19.59 -1.94 -9.02
N LYS A 2 19.68 -1.72 -10.33
CA LYS A 2 20.94 -1.80 -11.08
C LYS A 2 21.10 -0.59 -12.00
N ILE A 3 22.33 -0.09 -12.13
CA ILE A 3 22.69 1.06 -13.00
C ILE A 3 23.74 0.58 -14.00
N THR A 4 23.46 0.80 -15.27
CA THR A 4 24.36 0.51 -16.37
C THR A 4 24.58 1.77 -17.22
N ALA A 5 25.72 1.87 -17.87
CA ALA A 5 26.01 2.89 -18.88
C ALA A 5 26.65 2.18 -20.06
N ASP A 6 26.11 2.36 -21.26
CA ASP A 6 26.55 1.72 -22.51
C ASP A 6 26.72 0.20 -22.40
N GLY A 7 25.94 -0.44 -21.53
CA GLY A 7 25.94 -1.88 -21.29
C GLY A 7 26.90 -2.35 -20.19
N GLU A 8 27.73 -1.46 -19.65
CA GLU A 8 28.65 -1.74 -18.54
C GLU A 8 28.05 -1.33 -17.18
N ASP A 9 28.48 -2.00 -16.12
CA ASP A 9 28.04 -1.72 -14.75
C ASP A 9 28.70 -0.45 -14.21
N VAL A 10 27.90 0.49 -13.66
CA VAL A 10 28.38 1.78 -13.17
C VAL A 10 28.66 1.76 -11.69
N ILE A 11 29.91 2.04 -11.32
CA ILE A 11 30.37 2.15 -9.93
C ILE A 11 30.30 3.60 -9.48
N GLY A 12 29.73 3.87 -8.30
CA GLY A 12 29.75 5.21 -7.70
C GLY A 12 28.67 6.17 -8.22
N ALA A 13 27.71 5.69 -9.01
CA ALA A 13 26.55 6.51 -9.37
C ALA A 13 25.68 6.80 -8.15
N THR A 14 25.23 8.03 -8.01
CA THR A 14 24.37 8.48 -6.91
C THR A 14 22.91 8.33 -7.29
N VAL A 15 22.16 7.62 -6.47
CA VAL A 15 20.71 7.51 -6.58
C VAL A 15 20.06 8.34 -5.49
N THR A 16 19.24 9.30 -5.86
CA THR A 16 18.49 10.16 -4.94
C THR A 16 17.01 9.91 -5.12
N ALA A 17 16.34 9.44 -4.09
CA ALA A 17 14.89 9.24 -4.07
C ALA A 17 14.24 10.27 -3.14
N THR A 18 13.38 11.11 -3.67
CA THR A 18 12.65 12.15 -2.93
C THR A 18 11.19 11.76 -2.81
N HIS A 19 10.70 11.60 -1.59
CA HIS A 19 9.27 11.43 -1.32
C HIS A 19 8.56 12.77 -1.53
N GLN A 20 7.76 12.88 -2.58
CA GLN A 20 7.17 14.16 -3.00
C GLN A 20 6.26 14.78 -1.93
N PRO A 21 5.39 14.01 -1.23
CA PRO A 21 4.49 14.59 -0.25
C PRO A 21 5.21 15.19 0.97
N SER A 22 6.25 14.52 1.49
CA SER A 22 6.97 14.96 2.69
C SER A 22 8.28 15.70 2.42
N GLY A 23 8.78 15.68 1.18
CA GLY A 23 10.09 16.23 0.82
C GLY A 23 11.28 15.43 1.38
N THR A 24 11.05 14.26 1.98
CA THR A 24 12.12 13.43 2.54
C THR A 24 13.00 12.87 1.43
N VAL A 25 14.33 12.98 1.60
CA VAL A 25 15.31 12.54 0.61
C VAL A 25 16.10 11.35 1.13
N TYR A 26 16.14 10.30 0.33
CA TYR A 26 16.93 9.08 0.57
C TYR A 26 18.02 8.99 -0.50
N ARG A 27 19.22 8.52 -0.13
CA ARG A 27 20.35 8.42 -1.05
C ARG A 27 21.04 7.07 -0.93
N ALA A 28 21.54 6.57 -2.06
CA ALA A 28 22.43 5.43 -2.13
C ALA A 28 23.44 5.63 -3.26
N VAL A 29 24.51 4.84 -3.21
CA VAL A 29 25.57 4.84 -4.23
C VAL A 29 25.65 3.41 -4.80
N SER A 30 25.87 3.29 -6.11
CA SER A 30 26.06 1.99 -6.75
C SER A 30 27.40 1.35 -6.40
N ASN A 31 27.37 0.03 -6.21
CA ASN A 31 28.56 -0.78 -5.91
C ASN A 31 29.31 -1.18 -7.22
N ILE A 32 30.31 -2.04 -7.08
CA ILE A 32 31.15 -2.54 -8.18
C ILE A 32 30.35 -3.28 -9.27
N ASP A 33 29.22 -3.89 -8.94
CA ASP A 33 28.32 -4.59 -9.88
C ASP A 33 27.22 -3.66 -10.41
N GLY A 34 27.35 -2.35 -10.25
CA GLY A 34 26.33 -1.37 -10.60
C GLY A 34 25.04 -1.45 -9.77
N ARG A 35 25.04 -2.23 -8.69
CA ARG A 35 23.84 -2.43 -7.86
C ARG A 35 23.76 -1.37 -6.76
N TYR A 36 22.55 -0.94 -6.46
CA TYR A 36 22.27 -0.03 -5.35
C TYR A 36 21.08 -0.51 -4.52
N ILE A 37 21.07 -0.18 -3.24
CA ILE A 37 20.00 -0.48 -2.29
C ILE A 37 19.75 0.76 -1.45
N ILE A 38 18.49 1.23 -1.42
CA ILE A 38 18.03 2.26 -0.50
C ILE A 38 17.16 1.59 0.54
N GLN A 39 17.56 1.64 1.80
CA GLN A 39 16.85 1.01 2.91
C GLN A 39 16.06 2.04 3.72
N GLY A 40 15.05 1.58 4.46
CA GLY A 40 14.29 2.43 5.37
C GLY A 40 13.40 3.46 4.70
N MET A 41 13.08 3.27 3.42
CA MET A 41 12.15 4.14 2.71
C MET A 41 10.72 3.91 3.22
N ARG A 42 9.96 4.97 3.29
CA ARG A 42 8.56 4.94 3.68
C ARG A 42 7.72 4.27 2.58
N PRO A 43 6.77 3.37 2.91
CA PRO A 43 5.83 2.86 1.92
C PRO A 43 4.91 3.99 1.43
N GLY A 44 4.30 3.80 0.26
CA GLY A 44 3.51 4.81 -0.43
C GLY A 44 4.33 5.57 -1.47
N GLY A 45 3.98 6.83 -1.71
CA GLY A 45 4.61 7.68 -2.72
C GLY A 45 3.72 8.89 -3.04
N PRO A 46 3.90 9.57 -4.15
CA PRO A 46 4.89 9.29 -5.20
C PRO A 46 6.32 9.71 -4.84
N TYR A 47 7.28 8.94 -5.30
CA TYR A 47 8.69 9.29 -5.23
C TYR A 47 9.21 9.79 -6.57
N LYS A 48 10.10 10.79 -6.53
CA LYS A 48 10.98 11.19 -7.64
C LYS A 48 12.34 10.54 -7.41
N VAL A 49 12.78 9.68 -8.32
CA VAL A 49 14.10 9.04 -8.25
C VAL A 49 14.98 9.63 -9.33
N VAL A 50 16.13 10.15 -8.94
CA VAL A 50 17.13 10.73 -9.83
C VAL A 50 18.41 9.94 -9.68
N VAL A 51 18.97 9.51 -10.79
CA VAL A 51 20.30 8.87 -10.87
C VAL A 51 21.26 9.80 -11.56
N SER A 52 22.37 10.09 -10.91
CA SER A 52 23.41 11.01 -11.38
C SER A 52 24.77 10.31 -11.36
N TYR A 53 25.55 10.49 -12.44
CA TYR A 53 26.91 10.01 -12.55
C TYR A 53 27.74 10.96 -13.38
N ILE A 54 29.03 11.14 -13.00
CA ILE A 54 29.92 12.10 -13.65
C ILE A 54 30.15 11.74 -15.12
N GLY A 55 29.87 12.68 -16.02
CA GLY A 55 30.00 12.49 -17.48
C GLY A 55 28.78 11.86 -18.15
N TYR A 56 27.71 11.62 -17.42
CA TYR A 56 26.48 11.05 -17.94
C TYR A 56 25.27 11.94 -17.63
N GLN A 57 24.25 11.86 -18.47
CA GLN A 57 23.00 12.58 -18.27
C GLN A 57 22.23 12.02 -17.06
N ASP A 58 21.71 12.92 -16.22
CA ASP A 58 20.85 12.56 -15.11
C ASP A 58 19.58 11.86 -15.62
N LYS A 59 19.27 10.71 -15.04
CA LYS A 59 18.05 9.97 -15.33
C LYS A 59 17.04 10.17 -14.21
N THR A 60 15.87 10.69 -14.56
CA THR A 60 14.78 10.89 -13.59
C THR A 60 13.63 9.93 -13.85
N LEU A 61 13.12 9.31 -12.80
CA LEU A 61 11.92 8.52 -12.79
C LEU A 61 10.93 9.12 -11.79
N ASN A 62 9.77 9.56 -12.28
CA ASN A 62 8.72 10.13 -11.45
C ASN A 62 7.63 9.11 -11.12
N ASN A 63 6.81 9.43 -10.12
CA ASN A 63 5.64 8.64 -9.74
C ASN A 63 5.94 7.19 -9.33
N VAL A 64 7.09 6.97 -8.69
CA VAL A 64 7.42 5.65 -8.11
C VAL A 64 6.65 5.49 -6.81
N SER A 65 5.91 4.40 -6.68
CA SER A 65 5.22 4.02 -5.45
C SER A 65 5.87 2.78 -4.84
N LEU A 66 6.03 2.80 -3.53
CA LEU A 66 6.63 1.69 -2.78
C LEU A 66 5.56 0.96 -2.00
N THR A 67 5.56 -0.36 -2.10
CA THR A 67 4.65 -1.24 -1.36
C THR A 67 5.33 -1.75 -0.10
N LEU A 68 4.60 -1.81 0.99
CA LEU A 68 5.11 -2.34 2.25
C LEU A 68 5.50 -3.82 2.11
N GLY A 69 6.69 -4.17 2.61
CA GLY A 69 7.19 -5.54 2.59
C GLY A 69 7.67 -6.05 1.23
N GLU A 70 7.66 -5.20 0.20
CA GLU A 70 8.16 -5.54 -1.13
C GLU A 70 9.42 -4.75 -1.49
N SER A 71 10.31 -5.39 -2.24
CA SER A 71 11.47 -4.71 -2.82
C SER A 71 11.15 -4.26 -4.23
N THR A 72 11.12 -2.96 -4.46
CA THR A 72 10.96 -2.37 -5.80
C THR A 72 12.32 -2.36 -6.50
N ASN A 73 12.45 -3.06 -7.62
CA ASN A 73 13.68 -3.11 -8.39
C ASN A 73 13.60 -2.14 -9.58
N LEU A 74 14.43 -1.09 -9.55
CA LEU A 74 14.52 -0.10 -10.61
C LEU A 74 15.88 -0.21 -11.29
N ALA A 75 15.87 -0.47 -12.60
CA ALA A 75 17.06 -0.49 -13.42
C ALA A 75 17.16 0.81 -14.22
N PHE A 76 18.37 1.39 -14.28
CA PHE A 76 18.65 2.60 -15.02
C PHE A 76 19.78 2.35 -16.01
N SER A 77 19.59 2.80 -17.24
CA SER A 77 20.63 2.88 -18.26
C SER A 77 20.95 4.34 -18.49
N LEU A 78 22.17 4.75 -18.19
CA LEU A 78 22.69 6.09 -18.38
C LEU A 78 23.25 6.20 -19.79
N LYS A 79 23.22 7.42 -20.36
CA LYS A 79 23.84 7.77 -21.64
C LYS A 79 24.88 8.85 -21.40
N GLU A 80 26.00 8.80 -22.12
CA GLU A 80 27.01 9.85 -22.06
C GLU A 80 26.42 11.22 -22.37
N ASP A 81 26.89 12.23 -21.68
CA ASP A 81 26.49 13.62 -21.87
C ASP A 81 27.24 14.24 -23.08
N ALA A 82 26.76 13.92 -24.27
CA ALA A 82 27.17 14.62 -25.48
C ALA A 82 26.33 15.89 -25.65
N HIS A 83 26.61 16.92 -24.84
CA HIS A 83 26.05 18.28 -24.94
C HIS A 83 24.69 18.41 -25.65
N GLN A 84 23.60 18.15 -24.89
CA GLN A 84 22.36 18.94 -25.01
C GLN A 84 21.36 18.54 -23.92
N LEU A 85 21.00 19.52 -23.11
CA LEU A 85 19.96 19.45 -22.07
C LEU A 85 18.60 19.17 -22.70
N GLN A 86 18.12 17.95 -22.60
CA GLN A 86 16.68 17.65 -22.66
C GLN A 86 16.32 16.73 -21.52
N GLU A 87 15.54 17.27 -20.60
CA GLU A 87 14.93 16.51 -19.52
C GLU A 87 13.97 15.46 -20.13
N VAL A 88 14.40 14.21 -20.19
CA VAL A 88 13.53 13.11 -20.59
C VAL A 88 12.78 12.63 -19.37
N VAL A 89 11.57 13.09 -19.21
CA VAL A 89 10.63 12.56 -18.22
C VAL A 89 10.13 11.20 -18.71
N VAL A 90 10.67 10.13 -18.18
CA VAL A 90 10.16 8.78 -18.42
C VAL A 90 9.17 8.44 -17.31
N SER A 91 7.88 8.45 -17.63
CA SER A 91 6.87 7.88 -16.73
C SER A 91 6.88 6.36 -16.90
N GLY A 92 7.57 5.67 -15.99
CA GLY A 92 7.58 4.21 -15.94
C GLY A 92 6.58 3.70 -14.91
N LYS A 93 5.63 2.86 -15.32
CA LYS A 93 4.97 1.96 -14.37
C LYS A 93 6.02 0.97 -13.90
N ALA A 94 6.42 1.06 -12.64
CA ALA A 94 7.26 0.04 -12.02
C ALA A 94 6.49 -1.29 -12.09
N GLY A 95 6.95 -2.22 -12.92
CA GLY A 95 6.39 -3.55 -12.99
C GLY A 95 6.53 -4.22 -11.63
N LEU A 96 5.43 -4.75 -11.11
CA LEU A 96 5.37 -5.53 -9.88
C LEU A 96 6.29 -6.76 -10.05
N ALA A 97 7.52 -6.63 -9.60
CA ALA A 97 8.43 -7.77 -9.52
C ALA A 97 8.03 -8.64 -8.34
N ALA A 98 7.65 -9.86 -8.64
CA ALA A 98 7.18 -10.85 -7.69
C ALA A 98 8.33 -11.36 -6.80
N SER A 99 8.52 -10.72 -5.66
CA SER A 99 9.21 -11.35 -4.52
C SER A 99 8.28 -11.41 -3.31
N ARG A 100 7.04 -11.88 -3.54
CA ARG A 100 6.06 -12.05 -2.46
C ARG A 100 6.30 -13.39 -1.79
N THR A 101 6.73 -13.37 -0.55
CA THR A 101 6.67 -14.53 0.34
C THR A 101 5.31 -14.53 1.06
N GLY A 102 4.41 -15.41 0.65
CA GLY A 102 3.07 -15.54 1.21
C GLY A 102 1.96 -14.85 0.39
N ALA A 103 0.70 -15.15 0.73
CA ALA A 103 -0.48 -14.54 0.13
C ALA A 103 -0.73 -13.18 0.78
N ALA A 104 -0.23 -12.11 0.17
CA ALA A 104 -0.48 -10.74 0.60
C ALA A 104 -1.18 -9.95 -0.50
N THR A 105 -2.19 -9.18 -0.11
CA THR A 105 -2.87 -8.22 -0.96
C THR A 105 -2.57 -6.82 -0.43
N SER A 106 -2.09 -5.95 -1.30
CA SER A 106 -1.77 -4.57 -0.94
C SER A 106 -2.60 -3.61 -1.78
N MET A 107 -3.17 -2.58 -1.16
CA MET A 107 -4.01 -1.58 -1.80
C MET A 107 -3.54 -0.19 -1.39
N ASN A 108 -3.35 0.68 -2.37
CA ASN A 108 -2.97 2.06 -2.15
C ASN A 108 -4.20 2.97 -1.95
N ALA A 109 -3.97 4.23 -1.52
CA ALA A 109 -5.02 5.19 -1.23
C ALA A 109 -5.97 5.43 -2.42
N ALA A 110 -5.46 5.44 -3.66
CA ALA A 110 -6.30 5.62 -4.85
C ALA A 110 -7.25 4.44 -5.04
N GLN A 111 -6.76 3.21 -4.93
CA GLN A 111 -7.58 1.99 -5.02
C GLN A 111 -8.62 1.92 -3.90
N ILE A 112 -8.26 2.36 -2.69
CA ILE A 112 -9.16 2.41 -1.53
C ILE A 112 -10.30 3.42 -1.78
N ASN A 113 -9.98 4.59 -2.31
CA ASN A 113 -10.96 5.64 -2.58
C ASN A 113 -11.92 5.29 -3.73
N ASP A 114 -11.41 4.57 -4.75
CA ASP A 114 -12.21 4.16 -5.91
C ASP A 114 -13.13 2.96 -5.60
N MET A 115 -12.94 2.33 -4.44
CA MET A 115 -13.68 1.14 -4.06
C MET A 115 -15.06 1.50 -3.49
N PRO A 116 -16.14 0.89 -4.00
CA PRO A 116 -17.46 1.01 -3.36
C PRO A 116 -17.43 0.37 -1.97
N SER A 117 -17.73 1.16 -0.97
CA SER A 117 -17.74 0.74 0.43
C SER A 117 -19.12 0.96 1.05
N ILE A 118 -19.59 0.00 1.85
CA ILE A 118 -20.87 0.08 2.54
C ILE A 118 -20.73 0.85 3.86
N THR A 119 -19.66 0.56 4.60
CA THR A 119 -19.41 1.11 5.94
C THR A 119 -18.24 2.07 5.98
N HIS A 120 -17.57 2.27 4.86
CA HIS A 120 -16.32 3.05 4.72
C HIS A 120 -15.27 2.62 5.74
N GLY A 121 -15.11 1.31 5.85
CA GLY A 121 -14.31 0.66 6.89
C GLY A 121 -13.22 -0.26 6.35
N ILE A 122 -12.22 -0.51 7.20
CA ILE A 122 -11.13 -1.44 6.89
C ILE A 122 -11.65 -2.84 6.53
N ALA A 123 -12.77 -3.26 7.12
CA ALA A 123 -13.42 -4.53 6.81
C ALA A 123 -13.88 -4.63 5.36
N ASP A 124 -14.32 -3.52 4.74
CA ASP A 124 -14.74 -3.51 3.35
C ASP A 124 -13.57 -3.74 2.40
N VAL A 125 -12.41 -3.13 2.72
CA VAL A 125 -11.15 -3.37 2.00
C VAL A 125 -10.68 -4.81 2.18
N ALA A 126 -10.74 -5.30 3.39
CA ALA A 126 -10.29 -6.65 3.73
C ALA A 126 -11.11 -7.74 3.01
N ARG A 127 -12.41 -7.50 2.74
CA ARG A 127 -13.28 -8.42 1.98
C ARG A 127 -12.82 -8.72 0.56
N LEU A 128 -11.96 -7.91 -0.02
CA LEU A 128 -11.39 -8.16 -1.34
C LEU A 128 -10.37 -9.30 -1.33
N ASN A 129 -9.89 -9.70 -0.15
CA ASN A 129 -9.06 -10.88 -0.05
C ASN A 129 -9.97 -12.13 0.01
N PRO A 130 -9.87 -13.07 -0.96
CA PRO A 130 -10.75 -14.23 -1.04
C PRO A 130 -10.58 -15.21 0.13
N GLN A 131 -9.50 -15.10 0.89
CA GLN A 131 -9.24 -15.93 2.06
C GLN A 131 -9.79 -15.33 3.37
N LEU A 132 -10.38 -14.12 3.29
CA LEU A 132 -10.99 -13.46 4.43
C LEU A 132 -12.50 -13.57 4.35
N THR A 133 -13.11 -14.05 5.42
CA THR A 133 -14.56 -14.01 5.63
C THR A 133 -14.89 -12.92 6.64
N VAL A 134 -15.79 -12.02 6.28
CA VAL A 134 -16.32 -11.00 7.21
C VAL A 134 -17.79 -11.28 7.45
N THR A 135 -18.17 -11.49 8.70
CA THR A 135 -19.56 -11.69 9.11
C THR A 135 -20.33 -10.37 9.15
N GLN A 136 -21.67 -10.43 9.27
CA GLN A 136 -22.50 -9.23 9.47
C GLN A 136 -22.13 -8.44 10.73
N SER A 137 -21.62 -9.10 11.76
CA SER A 137 -21.15 -8.47 13.00
C SER A 137 -19.76 -7.83 12.87
N GLY A 138 -19.15 -7.86 11.67
CA GLY A 138 -17.81 -7.32 11.43
C GLY A 138 -16.66 -8.23 11.87
N THR A 139 -16.95 -9.48 12.29
CA THR A 139 -15.90 -10.44 12.65
C THR A 139 -15.13 -10.85 11.41
N MET A 140 -13.82 -10.70 11.46
CA MET A 140 -12.88 -11.06 10.38
C MET A 140 -12.24 -12.41 10.69
N SER A 141 -12.36 -13.37 9.78
CA SER A 141 -11.75 -14.70 9.88
C SER A 141 -10.87 -14.96 8.67
N PHE A 142 -9.59 -15.17 8.89
CA PHE A 142 -8.64 -15.55 7.83
C PHE A 142 -8.56 -17.08 7.76
N ALA A 143 -8.86 -17.63 6.59
CA ALA A 143 -8.83 -19.07 6.32
C ALA A 143 -9.55 -19.93 7.42
N GLY A 144 -10.64 -19.41 7.97
CA GLY A 144 -11.41 -20.09 9.03
C GLY A 144 -10.84 -19.95 10.45
N VAL A 145 -9.73 -19.23 10.63
CA VAL A 145 -9.15 -19.00 11.96
C VAL A 145 -9.93 -17.92 12.70
N ASN A 146 -10.14 -18.10 14.00
CA ASN A 146 -10.86 -17.13 14.83
C ASN A 146 -10.16 -15.77 14.82
N ASN A 147 -10.95 -14.68 14.81
CA ASN A 147 -10.46 -13.29 14.77
C ASN A 147 -9.47 -12.93 15.89
N ARG A 148 -9.52 -13.59 17.03
CA ARG A 148 -8.58 -13.37 18.16
C ARG A 148 -7.12 -13.73 17.83
N TYR A 149 -6.92 -14.53 16.80
CA TYR A 149 -5.59 -14.95 16.34
C TYR A 149 -5.09 -14.11 15.17
N ASN A 150 -5.83 -13.08 14.76
CA ASN A 150 -5.42 -12.13 13.74
C ASN A 150 -4.65 -10.97 14.37
N ASN A 151 -3.82 -10.33 13.58
CA ASN A 151 -3.09 -9.14 13.99
C ASN A 151 -3.57 -7.94 13.19
N PHE A 152 -4.03 -6.91 13.89
CA PHE A 152 -4.33 -5.62 13.32
C PHE A 152 -3.24 -4.63 13.72
N MET A 153 -2.59 -4.02 12.73
CA MET A 153 -1.48 -3.10 12.94
C MET A 153 -1.76 -1.75 12.29
N ILE A 154 -1.30 -0.69 12.95
CA ILE A 154 -1.27 0.67 12.42
C ILE A 154 0.18 1.12 12.41
N ASP A 155 0.73 1.45 11.24
CA ASP A 155 2.14 1.80 11.05
C ASP A 155 3.12 0.77 11.65
N GLY A 156 2.73 -0.51 11.62
CA GLY A 156 3.50 -1.62 12.19
C GLY A 156 3.31 -1.84 13.68
N ALA A 157 2.59 -0.97 14.39
CA ALA A 157 2.26 -1.15 15.80
C ALA A 157 0.97 -1.97 15.95
N ALA A 158 0.99 -3.02 16.78
CA ALA A 158 -0.17 -3.85 17.03
C ALA A 158 -1.29 -3.06 17.75
N ASN A 159 -2.50 -3.15 17.23
CA ASN A 159 -3.71 -2.52 17.75
C ASN A 159 -4.82 -3.56 17.95
N ASN A 160 -4.48 -4.68 18.58
CA ASN A 160 -5.39 -5.77 18.81
C ASN A 160 -6.26 -5.52 20.06
N ASP A 161 -7.48 -6.05 20.05
CA ASP A 161 -8.31 -6.14 21.24
C ASP A 161 -7.80 -7.26 22.16
N VAL A 162 -7.02 -6.87 23.17
CA VAL A 162 -6.37 -7.80 24.10
C VAL A 162 -7.40 -8.57 24.95
N PHE A 163 -8.56 -7.97 25.20
CA PHE A 163 -9.61 -8.57 26.04
C PHE A 163 -10.58 -9.45 25.24
N GLY A 164 -10.53 -9.39 23.90
CA GLY A 164 -11.40 -10.17 23.03
C GLY A 164 -12.87 -9.79 23.11
N LEU A 165 -13.16 -8.56 23.43
CA LEU A 165 -14.52 -8.01 23.54
C LEU A 165 -15.05 -7.53 22.20
N SER A 166 -14.17 -7.24 21.24
CA SER A 166 -14.54 -6.75 19.92
C SER A 166 -14.69 -7.89 18.93
N ALA A 167 -15.82 -7.94 18.22
CA ALA A 167 -16.04 -8.87 17.13
C ALA A 167 -15.07 -8.63 15.96
N SER A 168 -14.63 -7.38 15.73
CA SER A 168 -13.67 -7.02 14.70
C SER A 168 -12.21 -7.33 15.07
N GLY A 169 -11.94 -7.65 16.34
CA GLY A 169 -10.59 -7.97 16.83
C GLY A 169 -9.67 -6.77 17.04
N ASN A 170 -10.17 -5.55 16.87
CA ASN A 170 -9.42 -4.30 17.06
C ASN A 170 -10.00 -3.45 18.18
N ASN A 171 -9.22 -2.54 18.70
CA ASN A 171 -9.66 -1.60 19.72
C ASN A 171 -10.81 -0.73 19.19
N GLY A 172 -11.84 -0.49 20.04
CA GLY A 172 -13.01 0.30 19.67
C GLY A 172 -14.09 -0.47 18.90
N GLY A 173 -13.81 -1.66 18.41
CA GLY A 173 -14.75 -2.45 17.61
C GLY A 173 -16.01 -2.87 18.37
N GLN A 174 -15.96 -2.96 19.70
CA GLN A 174 -17.16 -3.22 20.53
C GLN A 174 -18.18 -2.07 20.42
N ALA A 175 -17.72 -0.85 20.28
CA ALA A 175 -18.56 0.34 20.10
C ALA A 175 -18.88 0.60 18.61
N GLY A 176 -18.50 -0.28 17.70
CA GLY A 176 -18.66 -0.10 16.27
C GLY A 176 -17.77 1.01 15.68
N THR A 177 -16.77 1.47 16.44
CA THR A 177 -15.82 2.48 15.98
C THR A 177 -14.59 1.83 15.35
N GLN A 178 -13.99 2.55 14.41
CA GLN A 178 -12.74 2.12 13.81
C GLN A 178 -11.56 2.87 14.44
N PRO A 179 -10.41 2.21 14.63
CA PRO A 179 -9.25 2.84 15.25
C PRO A 179 -8.65 3.96 14.42
N VAL A 180 -8.86 3.93 13.11
CA VAL A 180 -8.33 4.90 12.14
C VAL A 180 -9.34 5.13 11.05
N SER A 181 -9.53 6.40 10.63
CA SER A 181 -10.36 6.75 9.49
C SER A 181 -9.70 6.33 8.17
N MET A 182 -10.49 5.84 7.22
CA MET A 182 -10.00 5.42 5.90
C MET A 182 -9.28 6.56 5.15
N GLU A 183 -9.69 7.81 5.36
CA GLU A 183 -9.07 8.98 4.72
C GLU A 183 -7.65 9.22 5.15
N THR A 184 -7.27 8.76 6.36
CA THR A 184 -5.91 8.90 6.89
C THR A 184 -4.97 7.80 6.40
N ILE A 185 -5.50 6.79 5.71
CA ILE A 185 -4.74 5.63 5.28
C ILE A 185 -4.11 5.89 3.91
N GLU A 186 -2.80 5.67 3.81
CA GLU A 186 -2.03 5.70 2.56
C GLU A 186 -2.07 4.34 1.86
N GLN A 187 -1.98 3.27 2.65
CA GLN A 187 -1.93 1.91 2.14
C GLN A 187 -2.46 0.92 3.17
N ILE A 188 -3.18 -0.10 2.69
CA ILE A 188 -3.55 -1.28 3.50
C ILE A 188 -2.88 -2.50 2.89
N GLN A 189 -2.24 -3.29 3.73
CA GLN A 189 -1.73 -4.61 3.40
C GLN A 189 -2.49 -5.66 4.20
N VAL A 190 -3.07 -6.61 3.49
CA VAL A 190 -3.73 -7.78 4.07
C VAL A 190 -2.88 -9.00 3.72
N SER A 191 -2.38 -9.71 4.71
CA SER A 191 -1.57 -10.91 4.52
C SER A 191 -2.14 -12.09 5.28
N VAL A 192 -2.15 -13.25 4.64
CA VAL A 192 -2.57 -14.52 5.22
C VAL A 192 -1.32 -15.37 5.42
N ALA A 193 -1.10 -15.82 6.66
CA ALA A 193 0.08 -16.59 7.05
C ALA A 193 1.42 -15.95 6.57
N PRO A 194 1.75 -14.73 6.98
CA PRO A 194 3.01 -14.10 6.59
C PRO A 194 4.19 -14.85 7.20
N PHE A 195 5.20 -15.16 6.38
CA PHE A 195 6.45 -15.83 6.80
C PHE A 195 7.56 -14.82 7.16
N ASP A 196 7.22 -13.59 7.49
CA ASP A 196 8.20 -12.57 7.88
C ASP A 196 8.51 -12.68 9.37
N VAL A 197 9.77 -12.90 9.71
CA VAL A 197 10.26 -13.01 11.10
C VAL A 197 10.07 -11.76 11.94
N ARG A 198 9.83 -10.61 11.29
CA ARG A 198 9.52 -9.33 11.95
C ARG A 198 8.08 -9.25 12.43
N GLN A 199 7.22 -10.12 11.92
CA GLN A 199 5.81 -10.18 12.28
C GLN A 199 5.58 -11.38 13.19
N SER A 200 5.13 -11.13 14.40
CA SER A 200 4.93 -12.18 15.42
C SER A 200 3.64 -11.93 16.22
N GLY A 201 3.28 -12.90 17.05
CA GLY A 201 2.15 -12.76 17.98
C GLY A 201 0.77 -13.10 17.40
N PHE A 202 0.71 -13.77 16.24
CA PHE A 202 -0.54 -14.20 15.63
C PHE A 202 -0.36 -15.48 14.82
N THR A 203 -1.46 -16.21 14.60
CA THR A 203 -1.48 -17.47 13.82
C THR A 203 -2.46 -17.43 12.66
N GLY A 204 -3.29 -16.40 12.59
CA GLY A 204 -4.23 -16.14 11.48
C GLY A 204 -3.63 -15.24 10.41
N GLY A 205 -4.37 -14.22 10.02
CA GLY A 205 -3.90 -13.20 9.11
C GLY A 205 -3.47 -11.92 9.81
N ALA A 206 -2.83 -11.04 9.06
CA ALA A 206 -2.46 -9.72 9.50
C ALA A 206 -3.02 -8.64 8.56
N ILE A 207 -3.56 -7.59 9.14
CA ILE A 207 -3.93 -6.36 8.44
C ILE A 207 -3.01 -5.27 8.95
N ASN A 208 -2.26 -4.63 8.06
CA ASN A 208 -1.42 -3.50 8.39
C ASN A 208 -1.88 -2.27 7.61
N ALA A 209 -2.35 -1.27 8.33
CA ALA A 209 -2.74 0.02 7.79
C ALA A 209 -1.60 1.02 7.97
N ILE A 210 -1.15 1.62 6.88
CA ILE A 210 -0.11 2.65 6.88
C ILE A 210 -0.80 4.00 6.75
N THR A 211 -0.53 4.91 7.68
CA THR A 211 -1.12 6.24 7.66
C THR A 211 -0.40 7.19 6.72
N LYS A 212 -1.14 8.18 6.19
CA LYS A 212 -0.59 9.23 5.33
C LYS A 212 0.45 10.06 6.07
N SER A 213 1.49 10.46 5.36
CA SER A 213 2.48 11.39 5.86
C SER A 213 1.94 12.81 5.88
N GLY A 214 2.36 13.62 6.87
CA GLY A 214 2.14 15.06 6.83
C GLY A 214 2.81 15.70 5.60
N THR A 215 2.16 16.72 5.05
CA THR A 215 2.68 17.52 3.93
C THR A 215 2.66 19.00 4.31
N ASN A 216 3.39 19.84 3.56
CA ASN A 216 3.34 21.30 3.73
C ASN A 216 2.11 21.95 3.07
N GLN A 217 1.21 21.14 2.51
CA GLN A 217 -0.04 21.59 1.93
C GLN A 217 -1.21 21.10 2.79
N PHE A 218 -2.19 21.96 2.98
CA PHE A 218 -3.42 21.56 3.67
C PHE A 218 -4.26 20.69 2.74
N HIS A 219 -4.61 19.51 3.22
CA HIS A 219 -5.52 18.58 2.56
C HIS A 219 -6.67 18.27 3.49
N GLY A 220 -7.85 18.15 2.95
CA GLY A 220 -9.04 17.76 3.67
C GLY A 220 -9.99 16.99 2.77
N SER A 221 -10.77 16.11 3.35
CA SER A 221 -11.85 15.39 2.68
C SER A 221 -13.11 15.50 3.52
N ALA A 222 -14.24 15.54 2.87
CA ALA A 222 -15.54 15.43 3.50
C ALA A 222 -16.39 14.47 2.67
N TYR A 223 -17.04 13.54 3.37
CA TYR A 223 -17.92 12.57 2.72
C TYR A 223 -19.22 12.42 3.48
N TYR A 224 -20.26 12.03 2.78
CA TYR A 224 -21.53 11.70 3.35
C TYR A 224 -22.08 10.44 2.69
N TYR A 225 -22.41 9.46 3.50
CA TYR A 225 -23.07 8.25 3.06
C TYR A 225 -24.48 8.20 3.67
N GLY A 226 -25.45 7.92 2.84
CA GLY A 226 -26.82 7.76 3.26
C GLY A 226 -27.46 6.58 2.53
N TYR A 227 -28.27 5.83 3.22
CA TYR A 227 -29.16 4.86 2.59
C TYR A 227 -30.56 5.12 3.07
N ASN A 228 -31.52 4.99 2.17
CA ASN A 228 -32.93 5.10 2.47
C ASN A 228 -33.66 3.97 1.75
N GLN A 229 -34.75 3.54 2.30
CA GLN A 229 -35.59 2.52 1.72
C GLN A 229 -36.06 2.87 0.29
N ASP A 230 -36.24 4.15 0.00
CA ASP A 230 -36.65 4.65 -1.31
C ASP A 230 -35.56 4.51 -2.39
N LEU A 231 -34.29 4.37 -1.97
CA LEU A 231 -33.13 4.16 -2.86
C LEU A 231 -32.90 2.67 -3.16
N ILE A 232 -33.54 1.78 -2.42
CA ILE A 232 -33.48 0.34 -2.65
C ILE A 232 -34.48 0.04 -3.77
N GLY A 233 -33.97 -0.40 -4.93
CA GLY A 233 -34.86 -0.82 -6.04
C GLY A 233 -35.81 -1.94 -5.62
N THR A 234 -37.09 -1.67 -5.71
CA THR A 234 -38.14 -2.64 -5.33
C THR A 234 -38.59 -3.56 -6.49
N LYS A 235 -38.02 -3.34 -7.68
CA LYS A 235 -38.36 -4.13 -8.88
C LYS A 235 -37.22 -5.09 -9.21
N TYR A 236 -37.43 -6.36 -8.89
CA TYR A 236 -36.61 -7.44 -9.41
C TYR A 236 -37.22 -7.93 -10.73
N PRO A 237 -36.51 -7.85 -11.85
CA PRO A 237 -37.08 -8.19 -13.17
C PRO A 237 -37.45 -9.68 -13.36
N TYR A 238 -37.13 -10.52 -12.37
CA TYR A 238 -37.37 -11.96 -12.41
C TYR A 238 -38.34 -12.48 -11.34
N LEU A 239 -38.99 -11.59 -10.57
CA LEU A 239 -40.00 -12.00 -9.60
C LEU A 239 -41.36 -11.48 -10.10
N ASP A 240 -42.24 -12.38 -10.43
CA ASP A 240 -43.61 -12.08 -10.90
C ASP A 240 -44.50 -11.54 -9.77
N GLY A 241 -44.24 -10.32 -9.34
CA GLY A 241 -45.19 -9.56 -8.51
C GLY A 241 -45.47 -10.06 -7.08
N THR A 242 -44.90 -11.16 -6.65
CA THR A 242 -45.16 -11.73 -5.31
C THR A 242 -44.08 -11.38 -4.26
N GLY A 243 -43.00 -10.80 -4.64
CA GLY A 243 -42.03 -10.13 -3.73
C GLY A 243 -41.31 -11.00 -2.71
N TYR A 244 -41.48 -12.31 -2.73
CA TYR A 244 -40.81 -13.23 -1.81
C TYR A 244 -40.22 -14.41 -2.58
N ALA A 245 -38.94 -14.64 -2.35
CA ALA A 245 -38.29 -15.91 -2.61
C ALA A 245 -38.29 -16.71 -1.31
#